data_85b292be96c4460fd0fd2248a9dd5cef
#
_entry.id   85b292be96c4460fd0fd2248a9dd5cef
#
_cell.length_a   1.000
_cell.length_b   1.000
_cell.length_c   1.000
_cell.angle_alpha   90.00
_cell.angle_beta   90.00
_cell.angle_gamma   90.00
#
_symmetry.space_group_name_H-M   'P 1'
#
loop_
_entity.id
_entity.type
_entity.pdbx_description
1 polymer ?
#
loop_
_entity_poly.entity_id
_entity_poly.type
_entity_poly.pdbx_seq_one_letter_code
_entity_poly.pdbx_strand_id
1 'polypeptide(L)'
;LYGGGYESYLAERALARQHARERYDEYADTVGSLTERARMQRGWADKGAGTARKDRSERDKFIRHHNVATSEKIAAKARRTDKAIERLEVVDEPRKEWELQFSIAGAPPSGQVVATSSAAVVRRGEFTLGPVTMQVDRGDRLAITGPNGAGKSTLLGLLLGRIDPDEGTAGLGSSVRVGEIDQARATFEGDRTLLDTFIDSVGAGSDSGGAGSDMPTSEARTLLAKFGLTGEQVASPTGRLSPGERTRAALALLQARGTNLLVLDEPTNHLDLPAIEQLEQALDSFDGTLLLVSHDRRLLDAVRVDRSIHVDSGRVTEV
;
A
#
# COMPACT_ATOMS: atom_id res chain seq x y z
N LEU A 1 5.07 15.51 -19.63
CA LEU A 1 4.19 14.98 -20.69
C LEU A 1 4.90 13.77 -21.29
N TYR A 2 4.41 12.57 -21.00
CA TYR A 2 4.95 11.33 -21.52
C TYR A 2 4.43 11.11 -22.95
N GLY A 3 5.33 10.84 -23.90
CA GLY A 3 5.01 10.72 -25.33
C GLY A 3 4.54 9.33 -25.77
N GLY A 4 3.83 8.59 -24.91
CA GLY A 4 3.37 7.23 -25.21
C GLY A 4 2.27 6.77 -24.24
N GLY A 5 1.64 5.64 -24.60
CA GLY A 5 0.63 5.02 -23.76
C GLY A 5 1.19 4.52 -22.42
N TYR A 6 0.31 4.02 -21.55
CA TYR A 6 0.65 3.55 -20.20
C TYR A 6 1.81 2.54 -20.13
N GLU A 7 1.91 1.63 -21.09
CA GLU A 7 3.02 0.67 -21.16
C GLU A 7 4.39 1.34 -21.32
N SER A 8 4.48 2.42 -22.11
CA SER A 8 5.72 3.19 -22.25
C SER A 8 6.09 3.92 -20.97
N TYR A 9 5.11 4.44 -20.23
CA TYR A 9 5.33 5.02 -18.90
C TYR A 9 5.86 3.98 -17.91
N LEU A 10 5.30 2.78 -17.88
CA LEU A 10 5.79 1.69 -17.00
C LEU A 10 7.22 1.29 -17.36
N ALA A 11 7.54 1.19 -18.64
CA ALA A 11 8.88 0.87 -19.10
C ALA A 11 9.90 1.96 -18.71
N GLU A 12 9.56 3.24 -18.92
CA GLU A 12 10.41 4.36 -18.52
C GLU A 12 10.59 4.42 -16.99
N ARG A 13 9.53 4.17 -16.24
CA ARG A 13 9.57 4.14 -14.78
C ARG A 13 10.44 2.99 -14.26
N ALA A 14 10.32 1.79 -14.85
CA ALA A 14 11.17 0.65 -14.51
C ALA A 14 12.65 0.96 -14.80
N LEU A 15 12.95 1.56 -15.95
CA LEU A 15 14.30 1.97 -16.32
C LEU A 15 14.85 3.06 -15.39
N ALA A 16 14.05 4.07 -15.07
CA ALA A 16 14.45 5.13 -14.14
C ALA A 16 14.78 4.59 -12.73
N ARG A 17 14.03 3.58 -12.27
CA ARG A 17 14.29 2.90 -11.00
C ARG A 17 15.55 2.07 -11.04
N GLN A 18 15.75 1.32 -12.10
CA GLN A 18 16.98 0.57 -12.29
C GLN A 18 18.20 1.50 -12.23
N HIS A 19 18.19 2.61 -12.95
CA HIS A 19 19.25 3.60 -12.92
C HIS A 19 19.41 4.27 -11.54
N ALA A 20 18.33 4.49 -10.80
CA ALA A 20 18.40 5.03 -9.45
C ALA A 20 19.05 4.01 -8.49
N ARG A 21 18.72 2.72 -8.64
CA ARG A 21 19.31 1.63 -7.85
C ARG A 21 20.79 1.44 -8.17
N GLU A 22 21.14 1.40 -9.43
CA GLU A 22 22.54 1.29 -9.89
C GLU A 22 23.38 2.45 -9.33
N ARG A 23 22.90 3.69 -9.40
CA ARG A 23 23.59 4.85 -8.83
C ARG A 23 23.78 4.77 -7.32
N TYR A 24 22.75 4.28 -6.61
CA TYR A 24 22.86 4.10 -5.17
C TYR A 24 23.85 2.99 -4.81
N ASP A 25 23.84 1.87 -5.50
CA ASP A 25 24.75 0.75 -5.27
C ASP A 25 26.20 1.18 -5.54
N GLU A 26 26.48 1.93 -6.63
CA GLU A 26 27.79 2.52 -6.91
C GLU A 26 28.24 3.50 -5.80
N TYR A 27 27.33 4.33 -5.32
CA TYR A 27 27.59 5.24 -4.20
C TYR A 27 27.91 4.48 -2.92
N ALA A 28 27.10 3.49 -2.56
CA ALA A 28 27.25 2.67 -1.36
C ALA A 28 28.58 1.88 -1.39
N ASP A 29 28.95 1.29 -2.54
CA ASP A 29 30.23 0.60 -2.73
C ASP A 29 31.42 1.55 -2.62
N THR A 30 31.31 2.75 -3.17
CA THR A 30 32.35 3.78 -3.08
C THR A 30 32.55 4.21 -1.62
N VAL A 31 31.48 4.54 -0.90
CA VAL A 31 31.51 4.91 0.52
C VAL A 31 32.06 3.76 1.35
N GLY A 32 31.62 2.53 1.11
CA GLY A 32 32.09 1.32 1.79
C GLY A 32 33.59 1.13 1.63
N SER A 33 34.09 1.19 0.39
CA SER A 33 35.53 1.01 0.08
C SER A 33 36.43 2.11 0.68
N LEU A 34 35.95 3.35 0.65
CA LEU A 34 36.68 4.48 1.26
C LEU A 34 36.70 4.38 2.79
N THR A 35 35.57 3.98 3.38
CA THR A 35 35.46 3.80 4.84
C THR A 35 36.38 2.68 5.34
N GLU A 36 36.40 1.56 4.65
CA GLU A 36 37.31 0.46 4.97
C GLU A 36 38.79 0.87 4.81
N ARG A 37 39.11 1.59 3.74
CA ARG A 37 40.45 2.15 3.53
C ARG A 37 40.87 3.10 4.64
N ALA A 38 40.00 4.02 5.05
CA ALA A 38 40.23 4.93 6.15
C ALA A 38 40.46 4.18 7.48
N ARG A 39 39.65 3.14 7.74
CA ARG A 39 39.79 2.28 8.92
C ARG A 39 41.12 1.55 8.95
N MET A 40 41.54 0.96 7.83
CA MET A 40 42.87 0.29 7.73
C MET A 40 43.99 1.26 7.93
N GLN A 41 43.92 2.45 7.32
CA GLN A 41 44.96 3.50 7.47
C GLN A 41 45.09 3.98 8.92
N ARG A 42 43.96 4.18 9.63
CA ARG A 42 43.99 4.50 11.08
C ARG A 42 44.63 3.37 11.89
N GLY A 43 44.23 2.11 11.65
CA GLY A 43 44.80 0.96 12.35
C GLY A 43 46.34 0.82 12.14
N TRP A 44 46.84 1.13 10.94
CA TRP A 44 48.30 1.14 10.68
C TRP A 44 49.01 2.31 11.36
N ALA A 45 48.38 3.50 11.37
CA ALA A 45 48.94 4.66 12.08
C ALA A 45 49.07 4.40 13.58
N ASP A 46 48.03 3.82 14.19
CA ASP A 46 47.99 3.49 15.62
C ASP A 46 49.03 2.42 16.01
N LYS A 47 49.16 1.35 15.19
CA LYS A 47 50.16 0.31 15.39
C LYS A 47 51.58 0.89 15.28
N GLY A 48 51.85 1.73 14.29
CA GLY A 48 53.16 2.39 14.13
C GLY A 48 53.48 3.32 15.28
N ALA A 49 52.52 4.10 15.76
CA ALA A 49 52.66 4.95 16.94
C ALA A 49 52.88 4.15 18.26
N GLY A 50 52.20 3.02 18.39
CA GLY A 50 52.33 2.12 19.56
C GLY A 50 53.72 1.46 19.63
N THR A 51 54.26 1.02 18.50
CA THR A 51 55.59 0.44 18.43
C THR A 51 56.66 1.49 18.75
N ALA A 52 56.52 2.72 18.26
CA ALA A 52 57.45 3.83 18.54
C ALA A 52 57.49 4.24 20.02
N ARG A 53 56.43 3.97 20.81
CA ARG A 53 56.38 4.24 22.25
C ARG A 53 57.03 3.17 23.13
N LYS A 54 57.11 1.91 22.66
CA LYS A 54 57.61 0.79 23.44
C LYS A 54 59.14 0.65 23.42
N ASP A 55 59.81 1.19 22.41
CA ASP A 55 61.25 1.03 22.24
C ASP A 55 62.01 2.16 22.95
N ARG A 56 62.77 1.82 23.99
CA ARG A 56 63.46 2.74 24.91
C ARG A 56 65.00 2.81 24.72
N SER A 57 65.53 2.17 23.69
CA SER A 57 66.97 2.14 23.49
C SER A 57 67.52 3.41 22.80
N GLU A 58 68.69 3.89 23.22
CA GLU A 58 69.26 5.13 22.65
C GLU A 58 69.74 5.02 21.18
N ARG A 59 69.89 3.80 20.67
CA ARG A 59 70.29 3.52 19.28
C ARG A 59 69.14 3.74 18.30
N ASP A 60 67.90 3.96 18.81
CA ASP A 60 66.68 3.97 18.04
C ASP A 60 66.03 5.35 17.85
N LYS A 61 66.70 6.45 18.27
CA LYS A 61 66.07 7.80 18.08
C LYS A 61 65.74 8.09 16.62
N PHE A 62 66.58 7.64 15.69
CA PHE A 62 66.39 7.87 14.26
C PHE A 62 65.24 7.00 13.69
N ILE A 63 65.20 5.72 14.08
CA ILE A 63 64.13 4.78 13.71
C ILE A 63 62.81 5.24 14.29
N ARG A 64 62.81 5.68 15.53
CA ARG A 64 61.62 6.22 16.22
C ARG A 64 61.09 7.49 15.54
N HIS A 65 61.96 8.42 15.16
CA HIS A 65 61.57 9.64 14.44
C HIS A 65 61.01 9.30 13.05
N HIS A 66 61.61 8.32 12.36
CA HIS A 66 61.10 7.83 11.07
C HIS A 66 59.74 7.14 11.19
N ASN A 67 59.53 6.32 12.23
CA ASN A 67 58.27 5.62 12.46
C ASN A 67 57.13 6.58 12.85
N VAL A 68 57.43 7.60 13.67
CA VAL A 68 56.46 8.66 13.99
C VAL A 68 56.08 9.45 12.75
N ALA A 69 57.03 9.89 11.95
CA ALA A 69 56.77 10.63 10.72
C ALA A 69 55.99 9.81 9.70
N THR A 70 56.23 8.49 9.65
CA THR A 70 55.48 7.57 8.79
C THR A 70 54.03 7.39 9.28
N SER A 71 53.84 7.24 10.59
CA SER A 71 52.51 7.14 11.20
C SER A 71 51.67 8.41 11.00
N GLU A 72 52.29 9.59 11.12
CA GLU A 72 51.68 10.89 10.84
C GLU A 72 51.25 11.03 9.38
N LYS A 73 52.09 10.58 8.43
CA LYS A 73 51.75 10.55 6.99
C LYS A 73 50.55 9.62 6.71
N ILE A 74 50.48 8.46 7.37
CA ILE A 74 49.37 7.52 7.23
C ILE A 74 48.10 8.11 7.84
N ALA A 75 48.19 8.73 9.02
CA ALA A 75 47.06 9.44 9.64
C ALA A 75 46.57 10.62 8.76
N ALA A 76 47.45 11.33 8.10
CA ALA A 76 47.10 12.38 7.14
C ALA A 76 46.38 11.82 5.90
N LYS A 77 46.78 10.62 5.43
CA LYS A 77 46.06 9.92 4.35
C LYS A 77 44.65 9.52 4.78
N ALA A 78 44.47 8.99 6.00
CA ALA A 78 43.14 8.66 6.53
C ALA A 78 42.21 9.90 6.55
N ARG A 79 42.70 11.03 7.06
CA ARG A 79 41.94 12.30 7.06
C ARG A 79 41.58 12.80 5.66
N ARG A 80 42.43 12.54 4.65
CA ARG A 80 42.12 12.87 3.24
C ARG A 80 41.01 11.95 2.70
N THR A 81 41.04 10.69 3.09
CA THR A 81 39.99 9.73 2.71
C THR A 81 38.67 10.10 3.36
N ASP A 82 38.65 10.50 4.64
CA ASP A 82 37.44 10.99 5.32
C ASP A 82 36.84 12.23 4.61
N LYS A 83 37.71 13.20 4.25
CA LYS A 83 37.27 14.37 3.46
C LYS A 83 36.79 14.02 2.06
N ALA A 84 37.27 12.92 1.47
CA ALA A 84 36.76 12.46 0.18
C ALA A 84 35.33 11.90 0.33
N ILE A 85 35.07 11.19 1.42
CA ILE A 85 33.71 10.70 1.75
C ILE A 85 32.74 11.89 1.96
N GLU A 86 33.17 12.91 2.74
CA GLU A 86 32.35 14.11 3.00
C GLU A 86 32.00 14.91 1.73
N ARG A 87 32.79 14.77 0.67
CA ARG A 87 32.60 15.47 -0.62
C ARG A 87 31.75 14.68 -1.62
N LEU A 88 31.49 13.42 -1.36
CA LEU A 88 30.59 12.64 -2.22
C LEU A 88 29.19 13.22 -2.14
N GLU A 89 28.57 13.37 -3.28
CA GLU A 89 27.15 13.71 -3.37
C GLU A 89 26.35 12.56 -2.74
N VAL A 90 25.56 12.89 -1.72
CA VAL A 90 24.72 11.89 -1.05
C VAL A 90 23.63 11.44 -2.00
N VAL A 91 23.63 10.16 -2.31
CA VAL A 91 22.57 9.53 -3.10
C VAL A 91 21.64 8.83 -2.13
N ASP A 92 20.37 9.26 -2.09
CA ASP A 92 19.37 8.61 -1.26
C ASP A 92 19.08 7.20 -1.76
N GLU A 93 18.91 6.26 -0.82
CA GLU A 93 18.48 4.91 -1.18
C GLU A 93 17.13 4.98 -1.90
N PRO A 94 17.03 4.45 -3.15
CA PRO A 94 15.75 4.37 -3.81
C PRO A 94 14.79 3.57 -2.92
N ARG A 95 13.65 4.18 -2.59
CA ARG A 95 12.63 3.52 -1.78
C ARG A 95 12.31 2.17 -2.42
N LYS A 96 12.52 1.09 -1.68
CA LYS A 96 12.02 -0.23 -2.10
C LYS A 96 10.54 -0.06 -2.34
N GLU A 97 10.09 -0.43 -3.54
CA GLU A 97 8.66 -0.63 -3.71
C GLU A 97 8.24 -1.68 -2.69
N TRP A 98 7.32 -1.26 -1.89
CA TRP A 98 6.66 -2.18 -1.00
C TRP A 98 5.84 -3.09 -1.91
N GLU A 99 6.35 -4.29 -2.19
CA GLU A 99 5.49 -5.35 -2.66
C GLU A 99 4.47 -5.56 -1.54
N LEU A 100 3.23 -5.22 -1.85
CA LEU A 100 2.12 -5.48 -0.98
C LEU A 100 2.05 -6.99 -0.72
N GLN A 101 2.75 -7.47 0.30
CA GLN A 101 2.55 -8.83 0.78
C GLN A 101 1.26 -8.85 1.61
N PHE A 102 0.14 -8.58 0.95
CA PHE A 102 -1.16 -8.72 1.57
C PHE A 102 -1.83 -9.97 1.06
N SER A 103 -2.17 -10.74 2.00
CA SER A 103 -3.44 -11.42 2.05
C SER A 103 -4.34 -10.53 2.93
N ILE A 104 -5.44 -9.98 2.44
CA ILE A 104 -6.57 -9.59 3.28
C ILE A 104 -7.11 -10.92 3.84
N ALA A 105 -6.21 -11.68 4.45
CA ALA A 105 -6.42 -12.98 5.01
C ALA A 105 -6.85 -12.82 6.45
N GLY A 106 -7.92 -13.43 6.80
CA GLY A 106 -8.39 -13.53 8.17
C GLY A 106 -9.81 -13.05 8.41
N ALA A 107 -10.52 -12.55 7.39
CA ALA A 107 -11.96 -12.36 7.53
C ALA A 107 -12.63 -13.71 7.75
N PRO A 108 -13.53 -13.85 8.73
CA PRO A 108 -14.33 -15.06 8.83
C PRO A 108 -15.03 -15.30 7.48
N PRO A 109 -15.00 -16.51 6.94
CA PRO A 109 -15.66 -16.77 5.65
C PRO A 109 -17.14 -16.43 5.78
N SER A 110 -17.70 -15.76 4.77
CA SER A 110 -19.15 -15.64 4.62
C SER A 110 -19.78 -17.02 4.44
N GLY A 111 -21.10 -17.11 4.56
CA GLY A 111 -21.84 -18.27 4.05
C GLY A 111 -21.56 -18.48 2.56
N GLN A 112 -21.98 -19.62 2.00
CA GLN A 112 -21.81 -19.93 0.56
C GLN A 112 -22.45 -18.85 -0.31
N VAL A 113 -23.63 -18.41 0.09
CA VAL A 113 -24.39 -17.34 -0.60
C VAL A 113 -24.13 -16.01 0.10
N VAL A 114 -23.64 -15.04 -0.67
CA VAL A 114 -23.29 -13.67 -0.20
C VAL A 114 -24.45 -12.71 -0.41
N ALA A 115 -25.03 -12.70 -1.61
CA ALA A 115 -26.21 -11.87 -1.91
C ALA A 115 -27.15 -12.62 -2.86
N THR A 116 -28.45 -12.37 -2.71
CA THR A 116 -29.47 -12.94 -3.61
C THR A 116 -30.46 -11.89 -4.01
N SER A 117 -31.03 -12.04 -5.20
CA SER A 117 -32.25 -11.38 -5.62
C SER A 117 -33.12 -12.34 -6.41
N SER A 118 -34.43 -12.26 -6.22
CA SER A 118 -35.44 -13.09 -6.92
C SER A 118 -36.55 -12.21 -7.41
N ALA A 119 -36.65 -12.05 -8.74
CA ALA A 119 -37.60 -11.20 -9.44
C ALA A 119 -37.73 -9.79 -8.82
N ALA A 120 -36.61 -9.25 -8.30
CA ALA A 120 -36.61 -7.99 -7.59
C ALA A 120 -36.76 -6.81 -8.57
N VAL A 121 -37.69 -5.91 -8.25
CA VAL A 121 -37.96 -4.70 -9.03
C VAL A 121 -37.81 -3.48 -8.12
N VAL A 122 -37.09 -2.45 -8.59
CA VAL A 122 -36.95 -1.16 -7.88
C VAL A 122 -37.43 -0.03 -8.78
N ARG A 123 -38.39 0.76 -8.30
CA ARG A 123 -38.93 1.92 -9.01
C ARG A 123 -38.45 3.23 -8.37
N ARG A 124 -37.95 4.14 -9.20
CA ARG A 124 -37.48 5.47 -8.78
C ARG A 124 -37.99 6.52 -9.77
N GLY A 125 -39.20 7.06 -9.51
CA GLY A 125 -39.87 7.94 -10.47
C GLY A 125 -40.18 7.20 -11.78
N GLU A 126 -39.66 7.70 -12.90
CA GLU A 126 -39.80 7.07 -14.22
C GLU A 126 -38.81 5.92 -14.47
N PHE A 127 -37.78 5.80 -13.64
CA PHE A 127 -36.77 4.74 -13.77
C PHE A 127 -37.23 3.46 -13.06
N THR A 128 -37.05 2.33 -13.75
CA THR A 128 -37.33 0.99 -13.17
C THR A 128 -36.15 0.08 -13.43
N LEU A 129 -35.63 -0.51 -12.35
CA LEU A 129 -34.63 -1.57 -12.41
C LEU A 129 -35.33 -2.93 -12.26
N GLY A 130 -35.04 -3.85 -13.15
CA GLY A 130 -35.50 -5.23 -13.00
C GLY A 130 -36.54 -5.68 -14.00
N PRO A 131 -37.15 -6.87 -13.80
CA PRO A 131 -36.94 -7.78 -12.67
C PRO A 131 -35.51 -8.37 -12.64
N VAL A 132 -34.87 -8.37 -11.47
CA VAL A 132 -33.53 -8.90 -11.24
C VAL A 132 -33.62 -10.24 -10.51
N THR A 133 -33.04 -11.28 -11.13
CA THR A 133 -32.87 -12.58 -10.48
C THR A 133 -31.40 -12.98 -10.63
N MET A 134 -30.66 -12.99 -9.52
CA MET A 134 -29.26 -13.35 -9.49
C MET A 134 -28.83 -13.78 -8.11
N GLN A 135 -27.69 -14.49 -8.06
CA GLN A 135 -27.03 -14.91 -6.85
C GLN A 135 -25.54 -14.56 -6.96
N VAL A 136 -24.98 -14.07 -5.87
CA VAL A 136 -23.55 -13.85 -5.68
C VAL A 136 -23.06 -14.83 -4.64
N ASP A 137 -22.10 -15.65 -4.99
CA ASP A 137 -21.54 -16.66 -4.12
C ASP A 137 -20.21 -16.19 -3.50
N ARG A 138 -19.78 -16.89 -2.47
CA ARG A 138 -18.51 -16.61 -1.82
C ARG A 138 -17.35 -16.82 -2.78
N GLY A 139 -16.51 -15.81 -2.91
CA GLY A 139 -15.33 -15.80 -3.77
C GLY A 139 -15.61 -15.28 -5.18
N ASP A 140 -16.87 -15.00 -5.53
CA ASP A 140 -17.17 -14.39 -6.83
C ASP A 140 -16.48 -13.03 -6.98
N ARG A 141 -15.94 -12.79 -8.18
CA ARG A 141 -15.39 -11.51 -8.62
C ARG A 141 -16.25 -10.93 -9.72
N LEU A 142 -17.30 -10.21 -9.31
CA LEU A 142 -18.35 -9.73 -10.18
C LEU A 142 -18.11 -8.29 -10.63
N ALA A 143 -17.99 -8.08 -11.93
CA ALA A 143 -18.01 -6.74 -12.52
C ALA A 143 -19.42 -6.31 -12.89
N ILE A 144 -19.77 -5.06 -12.60
CA ILE A 144 -21.01 -4.40 -13.00
C ILE A 144 -20.66 -3.27 -13.96
N THR A 145 -21.08 -3.41 -15.20
CA THR A 145 -20.78 -2.48 -16.30
C THR A 145 -22.06 -1.83 -16.83
N GLY A 146 -21.91 -0.80 -17.64
CA GLY A 146 -23.03 -0.11 -18.28
C GLY A 146 -22.91 1.40 -18.26
N PRO A 147 -23.73 2.12 -19.05
CA PRO A 147 -23.67 3.58 -19.14
C PRO A 147 -24.02 4.28 -17.83
N ASN A 148 -23.65 5.56 -17.71
CA ASN A 148 -24.02 6.38 -16.56
C ASN A 148 -25.56 6.53 -16.52
N GLY A 149 -26.12 6.44 -15.32
CA GLY A 149 -27.57 6.49 -15.14
C GLY A 149 -28.32 5.18 -15.46
N ALA A 150 -27.64 4.12 -15.93
CA ALA A 150 -28.27 2.84 -16.27
C ALA A 150 -28.86 2.08 -15.08
N GLY A 151 -28.48 2.43 -13.83
CA GLY A 151 -28.98 1.77 -12.62
C GLY A 151 -27.94 0.93 -11.89
N LYS A 152 -26.64 1.05 -12.21
CA LYS A 152 -25.56 0.28 -11.55
C LYS A 152 -25.55 0.46 -10.02
N SER A 153 -25.57 1.69 -9.54
CA SER A 153 -25.60 1.98 -8.09
C SER A 153 -26.91 1.56 -7.44
N THR A 154 -28.04 1.54 -8.20
CA THR A 154 -29.32 1.02 -7.72
C THR A 154 -29.27 -0.50 -7.57
N LEU A 155 -28.67 -1.21 -8.55
CA LEU A 155 -28.44 -2.66 -8.47
C LEU A 155 -27.55 -2.99 -7.28
N LEU A 156 -26.46 -2.25 -7.11
CA LEU A 156 -25.53 -2.41 -5.98
C LEU A 156 -26.26 -2.20 -4.64
N GLY A 157 -27.04 -1.12 -4.52
CA GLY A 157 -27.84 -0.84 -3.32
C GLY A 157 -28.89 -1.93 -3.02
N LEU A 158 -29.51 -2.51 -4.05
CA LEU A 158 -30.42 -3.62 -3.94
C LEU A 158 -29.71 -4.88 -3.41
N LEU A 159 -28.58 -5.26 -3.99
CA LEU A 159 -27.80 -6.44 -3.57
C LEU A 159 -27.24 -6.30 -2.15
N LEU A 160 -26.89 -5.06 -1.74
CA LEU A 160 -26.38 -4.76 -0.40
C LEU A 160 -27.49 -4.57 0.64
N GLY A 161 -28.77 -4.75 0.27
CA GLY A 161 -29.89 -4.57 1.20
C GLY A 161 -30.11 -3.13 1.67
N ARG A 162 -29.58 -2.13 0.93
CA ARG A 162 -29.77 -0.69 1.20
C ARG A 162 -31.01 -0.12 0.54
N ILE A 163 -31.47 -0.79 -0.46
CA ILE A 163 -32.70 -0.46 -1.20
C ILE A 163 -33.60 -1.68 -1.13
N ASP A 164 -34.75 -1.51 -0.52
CA ASP A 164 -35.79 -2.53 -0.53
C ASP A 164 -36.41 -2.60 -1.91
N PRO A 165 -36.64 -3.80 -2.47
CA PRO A 165 -37.33 -3.95 -3.73
C PRO A 165 -38.85 -3.65 -3.57
N ASP A 166 -39.45 -3.00 -4.58
CA ASP A 166 -40.90 -2.79 -4.64
C ASP A 166 -41.64 -4.09 -4.95
N GLU A 167 -41.00 -5.01 -5.67
CA GLU A 167 -41.50 -6.36 -5.97
C GLU A 167 -40.35 -7.37 -5.87
N GLY A 168 -40.68 -8.63 -5.57
CA GLY A 168 -39.68 -9.69 -5.41
C GLY A 168 -38.96 -9.61 -4.07
N THR A 169 -37.77 -10.19 -4.00
CA THR A 169 -36.96 -10.21 -2.78
C THR A 169 -35.49 -10.00 -3.13
N ALA A 170 -34.76 -9.33 -2.23
CA ALA A 170 -33.30 -9.23 -2.29
C ALA A 170 -32.71 -9.15 -0.88
N GLY A 171 -31.47 -9.58 -0.71
CA GLY A 171 -30.78 -9.47 0.58
C GLY A 171 -29.38 -10.07 0.62
N LEU A 172 -28.70 -9.74 1.70
CA LEU A 172 -27.36 -10.24 2.03
C LEU A 172 -27.44 -11.47 2.93
N GLY A 173 -26.43 -12.33 2.83
CA GLY A 173 -26.20 -13.40 3.78
C GLY A 173 -25.86 -12.87 5.18
N SER A 174 -26.30 -13.59 6.23
CA SER A 174 -26.21 -13.12 7.63
C SER A 174 -24.77 -12.92 8.16
N SER A 175 -23.78 -13.56 7.55
CA SER A 175 -22.35 -13.45 7.95
C SER A 175 -21.53 -12.55 7.03
N VAL A 176 -22.21 -11.80 6.14
CA VAL A 176 -21.53 -10.90 5.20
C VAL A 176 -21.14 -9.61 5.90
N ARG A 177 -19.83 -9.27 5.82
CA ARG A 177 -19.27 -8.02 6.28
C ARG A 177 -18.85 -7.19 5.08
N VAL A 178 -19.66 -6.20 4.78
CA VAL A 178 -19.46 -5.32 3.63
C VAL A 178 -18.36 -4.28 3.95
N GLY A 179 -17.44 -4.08 3.03
CA GLY A 179 -16.47 -2.99 3.05
C GLY A 179 -16.48 -2.22 1.75
N GLU A 180 -16.53 -0.90 1.84
CA GLU A 180 -16.45 0.01 0.69
C GLU A 180 -15.17 0.83 0.78
N ILE A 181 -14.40 0.83 -0.31
CA ILE A 181 -13.09 1.49 -0.32
C ILE A 181 -13.22 3.02 -0.22
N ASP A 182 -14.20 3.61 -0.89
CA ASP A 182 -14.37 5.06 -0.89
C ASP A 182 -14.87 5.58 0.45
N GLN A 183 -15.79 4.86 1.09
CA GLN A 183 -16.21 5.16 2.44
C GLN A 183 -15.05 5.03 3.44
N ALA A 184 -14.23 3.99 3.30
CA ALA A 184 -13.06 3.79 4.14
C ALA A 184 -11.99 4.89 3.91
N ARG A 185 -11.82 5.38 2.67
CA ARG A 185 -10.93 6.51 2.37
C ARG A 185 -11.42 7.82 2.99
N ALA A 186 -12.73 8.11 2.88
CA ALA A 186 -13.34 9.31 3.45
C ALA A 186 -13.17 9.39 4.98
N THR A 187 -13.01 8.25 5.65
CA THR A 187 -12.70 8.20 7.09
C THR A 187 -11.37 8.88 7.41
N PHE A 188 -10.41 8.88 6.47
CA PHE A 188 -9.07 9.45 6.67
C PHE A 188 -8.93 10.86 6.08
N GLU A 189 -9.91 11.71 6.34
CA GLU A 189 -9.91 13.14 6.00
C GLU A 189 -10.10 13.97 7.27
N GLY A 190 -9.07 14.71 7.70
CA GLY A 190 -9.17 15.56 8.89
C GLY A 190 -7.85 15.84 9.60
N ASP A 191 -7.94 16.41 10.78
CA ASP A 191 -6.79 16.89 11.56
C ASP A 191 -6.32 15.89 12.63
N ARG A 192 -7.08 14.81 12.86
CA ARG A 192 -6.69 13.77 13.82
C ARG A 192 -5.59 12.89 13.25
N THR A 193 -4.77 12.29 14.14
CA THR A 193 -3.72 11.37 13.68
C THR A 193 -4.32 10.15 12.99
N LEU A 194 -3.56 9.58 12.06
CA LEU A 194 -3.97 8.34 11.38
C LEU A 194 -4.23 7.23 12.40
N LEU A 195 -3.38 7.11 13.41
CA LEU A 195 -3.51 6.08 14.44
C LEU A 195 -4.82 6.17 15.22
N ASP A 196 -5.14 7.37 15.73
CA ASP A 196 -6.36 7.58 16.52
C ASP A 196 -7.61 7.37 15.67
N THR A 197 -7.61 7.91 14.44
CA THR A 197 -8.71 7.74 13.49
C THR A 197 -8.90 6.27 13.14
N PHE A 198 -7.82 5.51 12.95
CA PHE A 198 -7.85 4.09 12.62
C PHE A 198 -8.47 3.26 13.76
N ILE A 199 -7.97 3.42 14.99
CA ILE A 199 -8.46 2.68 16.17
C ILE A 199 -9.95 2.94 16.40
N ASP A 200 -10.38 4.20 16.40
CA ASP A 200 -11.79 4.57 16.58
C ASP A 200 -12.67 3.98 15.46
N SER A 201 -12.15 3.98 14.22
CA SER A 201 -12.88 3.49 13.07
C SER A 201 -13.04 1.97 13.08
N VAL A 202 -12.06 1.22 13.60
CA VAL A 202 -12.19 -0.24 13.78
C VAL A 202 -13.33 -0.52 14.76
N GLY A 203 -13.40 0.22 15.88
CA GLY A 203 -14.46 0.06 16.88
C GLY A 203 -15.86 0.39 16.38
N ALA A 204 -16.01 1.42 15.53
CA ALA A 204 -17.29 1.86 15.00
C ALA A 204 -17.92 0.89 13.97
N GLY A 205 -17.16 -0.06 13.44
CA GLY A 205 -17.61 -1.04 12.42
C GLY A 205 -18.15 -2.35 12.99
N SER A 206 -18.15 -2.54 14.30
CA SER A 206 -18.66 -3.77 14.93
C SER A 206 -20.17 -3.62 15.22
N ASP A 207 -21.03 -4.26 14.41
CA ASP A 207 -22.49 -4.36 14.60
C ASP A 207 -22.91 -5.07 15.91
N SER A 208 -21.98 -5.67 16.63
CA SER A 208 -22.23 -6.20 17.96
C SER A 208 -22.09 -5.04 18.95
N GLY A 209 -23.23 -4.49 19.39
CA GLY A 209 -23.38 -3.39 20.37
C GLY A 209 -22.68 -3.59 21.73
N GLY A 210 -21.42 -3.93 21.70
CA GLY A 210 -20.50 -4.05 22.83
C GLY A 210 -19.33 -3.09 22.61
N ALA A 211 -18.99 -2.35 23.66
CA ALA A 211 -17.89 -1.42 23.84
C ALA A 211 -16.78 -1.57 22.81
N GLY A 212 -16.41 -0.46 22.16
CA GLY A 212 -15.49 -0.37 21.04
C GLY A 212 -14.40 -1.43 21.06
N SER A 213 -14.14 -2.05 19.92
CA SER A 213 -13.08 -3.04 19.82
C SER A 213 -11.80 -2.35 20.26
N ASP A 214 -11.33 -2.69 21.48
CA ASP A 214 -10.08 -2.22 22.05
C ASP A 214 -8.91 -2.81 21.26
N MET A 215 -8.79 -2.39 19.98
CA MET A 215 -7.59 -2.75 19.23
C MET A 215 -6.39 -2.11 19.92
N PRO A 216 -5.44 -2.90 20.43
CA PRO A 216 -4.24 -2.36 21.06
C PRO A 216 -3.48 -1.46 20.09
N THR A 217 -2.99 -0.33 20.57
CA THR A 217 -2.18 0.61 19.76
C THR A 217 -1.01 -0.08 19.04
N SER A 218 -0.40 -1.08 19.67
CA SER A 218 0.68 -1.87 19.07
C SER A 218 0.22 -2.71 17.88
N GLU A 219 -0.99 -3.27 17.95
CA GLU A 219 -1.60 -4.06 16.87
C GLU A 219 -1.99 -3.16 15.71
N ALA A 220 -2.63 -2.01 15.99
CA ALA A 220 -2.96 -1.00 14.97
C ALA A 220 -1.70 -0.53 14.22
N ARG A 221 -0.61 -0.21 14.95
CA ARG A 221 0.67 0.18 14.34
C ARG A 221 1.26 -0.93 13.48
N THR A 222 1.21 -2.17 13.96
CA THR A 222 1.72 -3.34 13.23
C THR A 222 0.93 -3.56 11.94
N LEU A 223 -0.40 -3.42 12.01
CA LEU A 223 -1.26 -3.56 10.85
C LEU A 223 -0.99 -2.44 9.84
N LEU A 224 -0.98 -1.18 10.26
CA LEU A 224 -0.66 -0.04 9.40
C LEU A 224 0.73 -0.17 8.76
N ALA A 225 1.73 -0.66 9.51
CA ALA A 225 3.06 -0.94 8.98
C ALA A 225 3.06 -2.05 7.92
N LYS A 226 2.26 -3.10 8.08
CA LYS A 226 2.04 -4.11 7.04
C LYS A 226 1.48 -3.49 5.75
N PHE A 227 0.71 -2.42 5.84
CA PHE A 227 0.22 -1.63 4.71
C PHE A 227 1.20 -0.53 4.25
N GLY A 228 2.47 -0.61 4.63
CA GLY A 228 3.55 0.30 4.20
C GLY A 228 3.43 1.72 4.71
N LEU A 229 2.70 1.90 5.79
CA LEU A 229 2.59 3.21 6.44
C LEU A 229 3.70 3.31 7.50
N THR A 230 4.57 4.31 7.34
CA THR A 230 5.70 4.56 8.25
C THR A 230 5.23 5.10 9.60
N GLY A 231 6.07 4.99 10.63
CA GLY A 231 5.76 5.54 11.95
C GLY A 231 5.45 7.04 11.94
N GLU A 232 6.08 7.81 11.04
CA GLU A 232 5.83 9.24 10.85
C GLU A 232 4.43 9.48 10.26
N GLN A 233 4.05 8.73 9.22
CA GLN A 233 2.71 8.80 8.61
C GLN A 233 1.62 8.40 9.59
N VAL A 234 1.87 7.37 10.40
CA VAL A 234 0.93 6.88 11.43
C VAL A 234 0.69 7.93 12.53
N ALA A 235 1.69 8.76 12.84
CA ALA A 235 1.59 9.87 13.79
C ALA A 235 1.10 11.19 13.16
N SER A 236 0.99 11.25 11.84
CA SER A 236 0.59 12.47 11.10
C SER A 236 -0.94 12.62 11.03
N PRO A 237 -1.44 13.86 10.91
CA PRO A 237 -2.85 14.12 10.62
C PRO A 237 -3.28 13.46 9.31
N THR A 238 -4.49 12.88 9.28
CA THR A 238 -5.02 12.15 8.12
C THR A 238 -5.15 13.02 6.87
N GLY A 239 -5.44 14.31 7.03
CA GLY A 239 -5.51 15.27 5.93
C GLY A 239 -4.18 15.52 5.18
N ARG A 240 -3.02 15.12 5.78
CA ARG A 240 -1.69 15.22 5.15
C ARG A 240 -1.31 13.98 4.34
N LEU A 241 -2.08 12.93 4.43
CA LEU A 241 -1.82 11.71 3.70
C LEU A 241 -2.05 11.91 2.19
N SER A 242 -1.16 11.39 1.39
CA SER A 242 -1.35 11.29 -0.06
C SER A 242 -2.54 10.36 -0.40
N PRO A 243 -3.12 10.45 -1.60
CA PRO A 243 -4.19 9.55 -2.03
C PRO A 243 -3.81 8.06 -1.91
N GLY A 244 -2.58 7.69 -2.24
CA GLY A 244 -2.08 6.31 -2.09
C GLY A 244 -1.94 5.89 -0.61
N GLU A 245 -1.49 6.76 0.28
CA GLU A 245 -1.42 6.50 1.72
C GLU A 245 -2.80 6.33 2.33
N ARG A 246 -3.78 7.15 1.94
CA ARG A 246 -5.18 6.97 2.34
C ARG A 246 -5.76 5.65 1.86
N THR A 247 -5.47 5.26 0.62
CA THR A 247 -5.89 3.96 0.09
C THR A 247 -5.33 2.81 0.91
N ARG A 248 -4.04 2.85 1.28
CA ARG A 248 -3.42 1.84 2.14
C ARG A 248 -4.03 1.80 3.54
N ALA A 249 -4.30 2.96 4.13
CA ALA A 249 -4.97 3.06 5.42
C ALA A 249 -6.40 2.49 5.36
N ALA A 250 -7.15 2.80 4.28
CA ALA A 250 -8.48 2.26 4.03
C ALA A 250 -8.48 0.73 3.91
N LEU A 251 -7.54 0.17 3.15
CA LEU A 251 -7.38 -1.28 3.01
C LEU A 251 -7.05 -1.94 4.36
N ALA A 252 -6.15 -1.33 5.15
CA ALA A 252 -5.86 -1.80 6.51
C ALA A 252 -7.11 -1.80 7.40
N LEU A 253 -7.94 -0.75 7.30
CA LEU A 253 -9.20 -0.65 8.04
C LEU A 253 -10.19 -1.74 7.64
N LEU A 254 -10.35 -1.99 6.34
CA LEU A 254 -11.22 -3.04 5.84
C LEU A 254 -10.78 -4.43 6.31
N GLN A 255 -9.47 -4.68 6.34
CA GLN A 255 -8.93 -5.91 6.92
C GLN A 255 -9.22 -6.01 8.42
N ALA A 256 -8.96 -4.94 9.18
CA ALA A 256 -9.22 -4.92 10.64
C ALA A 256 -10.68 -5.19 10.98
N ARG A 257 -11.62 -4.72 10.13
CA ARG A 257 -13.05 -4.96 10.27
C ARG A 257 -13.49 -6.37 9.85
N GLY A 258 -12.57 -7.18 9.31
CA GLY A 258 -12.87 -8.52 8.82
C GLY A 258 -13.82 -8.52 7.63
N THR A 259 -13.67 -7.57 6.71
CA THR A 259 -14.44 -7.46 5.47
C THR A 259 -14.30 -8.73 4.63
N ASN A 260 -15.40 -9.34 4.24
CA ASN A 260 -15.47 -10.52 3.38
C ASN A 260 -16.25 -10.30 2.07
N LEU A 261 -16.93 -9.17 1.96
CA LEU A 261 -17.50 -8.64 0.72
C LEU A 261 -16.94 -7.24 0.49
N LEU A 262 -16.11 -7.08 -0.52
CA LEU A 262 -15.54 -5.80 -0.90
C LEU A 262 -16.31 -5.19 -2.05
N VAL A 263 -16.71 -3.94 -1.89
CA VAL A 263 -17.49 -3.20 -2.87
C VAL A 263 -16.69 -1.99 -3.33
N LEU A 264 -16.59 -1.83 -4.65
CA LEU A 264 -15.93 -0.69 -5.29
C LEU A 264 -16.87 -0.09 -6.35
N ASP A 265 -17.11 1.20 -6.25
CA ASP A 265 -17.88 1.95 -7.25
C ASP A 265 -16.95 2.99 -7.90
N GLU A 266 -16.52 2.71 -9.15
CA GLU A 266 -15.57 3.53 -9.93
C GLU A 266 -14.28 3.90 -9.14
N PRO A 267 -13.55 2.93 -8.57
CA PRO A 267 -12.51 3.17 -7.56
C PRO A 267 -11.25 3.86 -8.11
N THR A 268 -11.07 3.91 -9.43
CA THR A 268 -9.93 4.58 -10.08
C THR A 268 -10.13 6.08 -10.22
N ASN A 269 -11.35 6.58 -10.05
CA ASN A 269 -11.62 8.01 -10.09
C ASN A 269 -10.82 8.74 -9.01
N HIS A 270 -10.16 9.83 -9.39
CA HIS A 270 -9.36 10.69 -8.51
C HIS A 270 -8.09 10.04 -7.93
N LEU A 271 -7.67 8.86 -8.44
CA LEU A 271 -6.40 8.23 -8.08
C LEU A 271 -5.31 8.57 -9.08
N ASP A 272 -4.10 8.77 -8.56
CA ASP A 272 -2.89 8.76 -9.37
C ASP A 272 -2.48 7.31 -9.74
N LEU A 273 -1.65 7.17 -10.76
CA LEU A 273 -1.22 5.86 -11.24
C LEU A 273 -0.60 4.97 -10.14
N PRO A 274 0.26 5.47 -9.25
CA PRO A 274 0.78 4.66 -8.14
C PRO A 274 -0.30 4.13 -7.20
N ALA A 275 -1.35 4.93 -6.93
CA ALA A 275 -2.46 4.50 -6.08
C ALA A 275 -3.34 3.45 -6.78
N ILE A 276 -3.52 3.55 -8.10
CA ILE A 276 -4.21 2.54 -8.90
C ILE A 276 -3.46 1.21 -8.85
N GLU A 277 -2.13 1.19 -9.08
CA GLU A 277 -1.31 -0.01 -9.00
C GLU A 277 -1.39 -0.68 -7.61
N GLN A 278 -1.38 0.12 -6.54
CA GLN A 278 -1.54 -0.39 -5.18
C GLN A 278 -2.92 -1.00 -4.94
N LEU A 279 -3.96 -0.38 -5.49
CA LEU A 279 -5.31 -0.91 -5.42
C LEU A 279 -5.42 -2.23 -6.19
N GLU A 280 -4.91 -2.30 -7.42
CA GLU A 280 -4.88 -3.52 -8.23
C GLU A 280 -4.22 -4.68 -7.48
N GLN A 281 -3.04 -4.46 -6.89
CA GLN A 281 -2.32 -5.46 -6.10
C GLN A 281 -3.11 -5.92 -4.87
N ALA A 282 -3.75 -4.97 -4.16
CA ALA A 282 -4.56 -5.29 -3.00
C ALA A 282 -5.78 -6.14 -3.38
N LEU A 283 -6.44 -5.80 -4.49
CA LEU A 283 -7.60 -6.52 -4.99
C LEU A 283 -7.23 -7.92 -5.52
N ASP A 284 -6.08 -8.06 -6.17
CA ASP A 284 -5.58 -9.37 -6.63
C ASP A 284 -5.36 -10.34 -5.46
N SER A 285 -4.87 -9.84 -4.33
CA SER A 285 -4.60 -10.61 -3.11
C SER A 285 -5.82 -10.84 -2.21
N PHE A 286 -6.98 -10.27 -2.53
CA PHE A 286 -8.19 -10.40 -1.73
C PHE A 286 -8.90 -11.73 -1.99
N ASP A 287 -9.02 -12.57 -0.95
CA ASP A 287 -9.65 -13.90 -1.03
C ASP A 287 -11.18 -13.87 -0.81
N GLY A 288 -11.78 -12.70 -0.54
CA GLY A 288 -13.22 -12.52 -0.34
C GLY A 288 -13.98 -12.35 -1.65
N THR A 289 -15.26 -12.04 -1.51
CA THR A 289 -16.14 -11.72 -2.64
C THR A 289 -15.97 -10.27 -3.06
N LEU A 290 -15.91 -9.99 -4.35
CA LEU A 290 -15.69 -8.66 -4.93
C LEU A 290 -16.89 -8.24 -5.79
N LEU A 291 -17.47 -7.08 -5.52
CA LEU A 291 -18.39 -6.38 -6.41
C LEU A 291 -17.71 -5.11 -6.92
N LEU A 292 -17.45 -5.04 -8.21
CA LEU A 292 -16.73 -3.94 -8.86
C LEU A 292 -17.59 -3.26 -9.91
N VAL A 293 -17.99 -2.02 -9.68
CA VAL A 293 -18.54 -1.16 -10.71
C VAL A 293 -17.39 -0.41 -11.36
N SER A 294 -17.09 -0.70 -12.62
CA SER A 294 -16.07 0.02 -13.36
C SER A 294 -16.27 -0.13 -14.86
N HIS A 295 -15.77 0.87 -15.59
CA HIS A 295 -15.62 0.85 -17.04
C HIS A 295 -14.14 0.76 -17.46
N ASP A 296 -13.23 0.71 -16.51
CA ASP A 296 -11.79 0.58 -16.73
C ASP A 296 -11.43 -0.88 -17.01
N ARG A 297 -11.19 -1.20 -18.29
CA ARG A 297 -10.84 -2.55 -18.74
C ARG A 297 -9.58 -3.08 -18.07
N ARG A 298 -8.60 -2.21 -17.85
CA ARG A 298 -7.34 -2.60 -17.21
C ARG A 298 -7.57 -3.08 -15.78
N LEU A 299 -8.37 -2.33 -15.00
CA LEU A 299 -8.71 -2.74 -13.63
C LEU A 299 -9.47 -4.07 -13.64
N LEU A 300 -10.42 -4.25 -14.56
CA LEU A 300 -11.19 -5.49 -14.69
C LEU A 300 -10.29 -6.70 -14.98
N ASP A 301 -9.29 -6.54 -15.87
CA ASP A 301 -8.32 -7.58 -16.20
C ASP A 301 -7.39 -7.87 -15.00
N ALA A 302 -6.90 -6.82 -14.32
CA ALA A 302 -5.99 -6.95 -13.19
C ALA A 302 -6.61 -7.66 -11.99
N VAL A 303 -7.91 -7.47 -11.73
CA VAL A 303 -8.61 -8.09 -10.60
C VAL A 303 -9.20 -9.47 -10.90
N ARG A 304 -8.94 -10.04 -12.07
CA ARG A 304 -9.41 -11.39 -12.48
C ARG A 304 -10.91 -11.56 -12.29
N VAL A 305 -11.67 -10.68 -12.90
CA VAL A 305 -13.14 -10.78 -12.93
C VAL A 305 -13.55 -12.10 -13.56
N ASP A 306 -14.37 -12.88 -12.89
CA ASP A 306 -14.88 -14.18 -13.36
C ASP A 306 -16.33 -14.12 -13.85
N ARG A 307 -17.10 -13.08 -13.43
CA ARG A 307 -18.47 -12.85 -13.87
C ARG A 307 -18.70 -11.38 -14.19
N SER A 308 -19.46 -11.10 -15.25
CA SER A 308 -19.78 -9.74 -15.66
C SER A 308 -21.28 -9.53 -15.82
N ILE A 309 -21.77 -8.44 -15.26
CA ILE A 309 -23.15 -7.99 -15.37
C ILE A 309 -23.18 -6.69 -16.16
N HIS A 310 -24.01 -6.65 -17.16
CA HIS A 310 -24.28 -5.43 -17.92
C HIS A 310 -25.64 -4.85 -17.52
N VAL A 311 -25.63 -3.58 -17.14
CA VAL A 311 -26.85 -2.84 -16.79
C VAL A 311 -27.11 -1.80 -17.85
N ASP A 312 -28.26 -1.87 -18.53
CA ASP A 312 -28.68 -0.88 -19.50
C ASP A 312 -30.16 -0.52 -19.30
N SER A 313 -30.41 0.75 -19.07
CA SER A 313 -31.77 1.30 -18.90
C SER A 313 -32.65 0.49 -17.92
N GLY A 314 -32.05 0.07 -16.80
CA GLY A 314 -32.68 -0.72 -15.75
C GLY A 314 -32.81 -2.23 -16.05
N ARG A 315 -32.39 -2.69 -17.23
CA ARG A 315 -32.32 -4.12 -17.54
C ARG A 315 -30.94 -4.67 -17.14
N VAL A 316 -30.95 -5.82 -16.49
CA VAL A 316 -29.76 -6.51 -16.01
C VAL A 316 -29.53 -7.79 -16.81
N THR A 317 -28.36 -7.94 -17.39
CA THR A 317 -27.98 -9.13 -18.17
C THR A 317 -26.60 -9.61 -17.75
N GLU A 318 -26.44 -10.92 -17.54
CA GLU A 318 -25.12 -11.54 -17.33
C GLU A 318 -24.46 -11.80 -18.68
N VAL A 319 -23.15 -11.47 -18.82
CA VAL A 319 -22.39 -11.48 -20.07
C VAL A 319 -21.19 -12.41 -19.97
#